data_37ea29809436e2d2013603e85bcae76d
#
_entry.id   37ea29809436e2d2013603e85bcae76d
#
_cell.length_a   1.000
_cell.length_b   1.000
_cell.length_c   1.000
_cell.angle_alpha   90.00
_cell.angle_beta   90.00
_cell.angle_gamma   90.00
#
_symmetry.space_group_name_H-M   'P 1'
#
loop_
_entity.id
_entity.type
_entity.pdbx_description
1 polymer ?
#
loop_
_entity_poly.entity_id
_entity_poly.type
_entity_poly.pdbx_seq_one_letter_code
_entity_poly.pdbx_strand_id
1 'polypeptide(L)'
;MKRLPHTPSSQIRTAMRRLWLRSRERAAALKATGYCCAECGKKQSKAKGRECVIEVHHVSGIPNWAEIEAAIRRYLLVSPDELVPLCPECHAKQHETPKTR
;
A
#
# COMPACT_ATOMS: atom_id res chain seq x y z
N MET A 1 -26.87 8.96 -10.62
CA MET A 1 -25.89 9.81 -9.97
C MET A 1 -24.54 9.73 -10.67
N LYS A 2 -23.96 10.86 -10.93
CA LYS A 2 -22.70 10.88 -11.62
C LYS A 2 -21.53 10.53 -10.70
N ARG A 3 -20.65 9.73 -11.21
CA ARG A 3 -19.44 9.40 -10.47
C ARG A 3 -18.44 10.53 -10.66
N LEU A 4 -17.80 10.93 -9.59
CA LEU A 4 -16.79 11.96 -9.66
C LEU A 4 -15.59 11.44 -10.47
N PRO A 5 -14.93 12.32 -11.23
CA PRO A 5 -13.79 11.89 -12.04
C PRO A 5 -12.51 11.78 -11.21
N HIS A 6 -12.62 11.30 -9.99
CA HIS A 6 -11.45 11.07 -9.18
C HIS A 6 -11.76 9.97 -8.18
N THR A 7 -10.73 9.28 -7.77
CA THR A 7 -10.87 8.17 -6.84
C THR A 7 -11.05 8.71 -5.42
N PRO A 8 -12.07 8.25 -4.69
CA PRO A 8 -12.28 8.74 -3.33
C PRO A 8 -11.18 8.25 -2.38
N SER A 9 -10.94 9.05 -1.34
CA SER A 9 -9.90 8.72 -0.36
C SER A 9 -10.12 7.37 0.30
N SER A 10 -11.37 7.00 0.55
CA SER A 10 -11.65 5.72 1.19
C SER A 10 -11.14 4.56 0.35
N GLN A 11 -11.23 4.68 -0.96
CA GLN A 11 -10.76 3.63 -1.85
C GLN A 11 -9.23 3.57 -1.85
N ILE A 12 -8.59 4.72 -1.84
CA ILE A 12 -7.13 4.77 -1.80
C ILE A 12 -6.63 4.18 -0.49
N ARG A 13 -7.23 4.58 0.63
CA ARG A 13 -6.83 4.08 1.93
C ARG A 13 -7.02 2.58 2.06
N THR A 14 -8.11 2.06 1.52
CA THR A 14 -8.35 0.63 1.53
C THR A 14 -7.28 -0.12 0.75
N ALA A 15 -6.89 0.43 -0.40
CA ALA A 15 -5.85 -0.19 -1.22
C ALA A 15 -4.50 -0.17 -0.49
N MET A 16 -4.16 0.95 0.14
CA MET A 16 -2.92 1.07 0.88
C MET A 16 -2.85 0.06 2.03
N ARG A 17 -3.95 -0.03 2.76
CA ARG A 17 -4.03 -0.96 3.87
C ARG A 17 -3.88 -2.40 3.41
N ARG A 18 -4.53 -2.73 2.30
CA ARG A 18 -4.45 -4.08 1.75
C ARG A 18 -3.03 -4.40 1.32
N LEU A 19 -2.35 -3.43 0.71
CA LEU A 19 -0.97 -3.61 0.30
C LEU A 19 -0.11 -3.93 1.52
N TRP A 20 -0.29 -3.19 2.60
CA TRP A 20 0.48 -3.40 3.82
C TRP A 20 0.20 -4.78 4.41
N LEU A 21 -1.07 -5.15 4.52
CA LEU A 21 -1.45 -6.41 5.14
C LEU A 21 -0.96 -7.62 4.35
N ARG A 22 -0.71 -7.45 3.05
CA ARG A 22 -0.22 -8.54 2.20
C ARG A 22 1.25 -8.40 1.84
N SER A 23 1.92 -7.47 2.46
CA SER A 23 3.31 -7.20 2.08
C SER A 23 4.24 -8.29 2.55
N ARG A 24 5.29 -8.49 1.78
CA ARG A 24 6.32 -9.47 2.13
C ARG A 24 7.12 -9.02 3.33
N GLU A 25 7.27 -7.72 3.48
CA GLU A 25 7.98 -7.15 4.61
C GLU A 25 7.29 -7.48 5.92
N ARG A 26 5.97 -7.30 5.94
CA ARG A 26 5.20 -7.63 7.12
C ARG A 26 5.25 -9.12 7.42
N ALA A 27 5.12 -9.93 6.38
CA ALA A 27 5.18 -11.38 6.54
C ALA A 27 6.52 -11.84 7.08
N ALA A 28 7.60 -11.25 6.59
CA ALA A 28 8.93 -11.61 7.05
C ALA A 28 9.13 -11.22 8.52
N ALA A 29 8.58 -10.08 8.92
CA ALA A 29 8.70 -9.65 10.30
C ALA A 29 7.98 -10.63 11.24
N LEU A 30 6.80 -11.08 10.82
CA LEU A 30 6.04 -12.03 11.63
C LEU A 30 6.76 -13.37 11.74
N LYS A 31 7.35 -13.82 10.63
CA LYS A 31 8.07 -15.08 10.64
C LYS A 31 9.32 -15.02 11.51
N ALA A 32 9.95 -13.87 11.57
CA ALA A 32 11.19 -13.71 12.31
C ALA A 32 11.02 -14.04 13.79
N THR A 33 9.84 -13.80 14.34
CA THR A 33 9.59 -14.11 15.74
C THR A 33 8.72 -15.35 15.91
N GLY A 34 8.43 -16.05 14.80
CA GLY A 34 7.57 -17.22 14.86
C GLY A 34 6.16 -16.87 15.27
N TYR A 35 5.69 -15.69 14.86
CA TYR A 35 4.35 -15.20 15.20
C TYR A 35 4.19 -15.03 16.71
N CYS A 36 5.26 -14.61 17.36
CA CYS A 36 5.25 -14.34 18.79
C CYS A 36 5.59 -12.87 19.01
N CYS A 37 5.13 -12.36 20.14
CA CYS A 37 5.49 -11.00 20.53
C CYS A 37 7.00 -10.95 20.79
N ALA A 38 7.67 -10.00 20.14
CA ALA A 38 9.11 -9.87 20.30
C ALA A 38 9.49 -9.44 21.71
N GLU A 39 8.56 -8.84 22.42
CA GLU A 39 8.85 -8.32 23.73
C GLU A 39 8.52 -9.30 24.86
N CYS A 40 7.33 -9.88 24.85
CA CYS A 40 6.93 -10.77 25.95
C CYS A 40 6.84 -12.24 25.52
N GLY A 41 6.97 -12.53 24.25
CA GLY A 41 6.96 -13.90 23.77
C GLY A 41 5.60 -14.53 23.59
N LYS A 42 4.53 -13.77 23.84
CA LYS A 42 3.19 -14.32 23.69
C LYS A 42 2.93 -14.73 22.26
N LYS A 43 2.43 -15.93 22.06
CA LYS A 43 2.21 -16.45 20.72
C LYS A 43 0.84 -16.08 20.18
N GLN A 44 0.77 -15.83 18.86
CA GLN A 44 -0.49 -15.59 18.21
C GLN A 44 -1.40 -16.80 18.38
N SER A 45 -2.67 -16.55 18.65
CA SER A 45 -3.61 -17.61 18.93
C SER A 45 -5.01 -17.20 18.54
N LYS A 46 -5.76 -18.16 18.01
CA LYS A 46 -7.17 -17.99 17.72
C LYS A 46 -8.01 -18.78 18.68
N ALA A 47 -7.38 -19.37 19.70
CA ALA A 47 -8.09 -20.20 20.66
C ALA A 47 -9.06 -19.34 21.45
N LYS A 48 -10.27 -19.86 21.62
CA LYS A 48 -11.30 -19.15 22.34
C LYS A 48 -10.83 -18.81 23.76
N GLY A 49 -10.99 -17.57 24.14
CA GLY A 49 -10.56 -17.10 25.45
C GLY A 49 -9.09 -16.78 25.52
N ARG A 50 -8.33 -17.06 24.46
CA ARG A 50 -6.91 -16.74 24.41
C ARG A 50 -6.54 -16.15 23.07
N GLU A 51 -7.47 -15.45 22.47
CA GLU A 51 -7.21 -14.82 21.18
C GLU A 51 -6.11 -13.77 21.33
N CYS A 52 -5.19 -13.80 20.39
CA CYS A 52 -4.11 -12.84 20.36
C CYS A 52 -3.64 -12.69 18.91
N VAL A 53 -3.71 -11.47 18.41
CA VAL A 53 -3.25 -11.18 17.06
C VAL A 53 -1.96 -10.38 17.19
N ILE A 54 -0.89 -10.92 16.64
CA ILE A 54 0.40 -10.23 16.68
C ILE A 54 0.39 -9.17 15.59
N GLU A 55 0.65 -7.93 15.99
CA GLU A 55 0.68 -6.81 15.07
C GLU A 55 2.10 -6.40 14.81
N VAL A 56 2.35 -5.85 13.62
CA VAL A 56 3.69 -5.43 13.25
C VAL A 56 3.80 -3.92 13.42
N HIS A 57 4.76 -3.50 14.19
CA HIS A 57 4.99 -2.10 14.52
C HIS A 57 6.13 -1.54 13.66
N HIS A 58 5.96 -0.32 13.18
CA HIS A 58 7.03 0.35 12.45
C HIS A 58 7.97 1.00 13.45
N VAL A 59 9.17 0.49 13.53
CA VAL A 59 10.14 0.98 14.52
C VAL A 59 10.43 2.46 14.39
N SER A 60 10.46 2.97 13.17
CA SER A 60 10.74 4.38 12.94
C SER A 60 9.55 5.29 13.21
N GLY A 61 8.41 4.72 13.59
CA GLY A 61 7.23 5.51 13.87
C GLY A 61 6.07 5.13 12.97
N ILE A 62 4.90 5.65 13.30
CA ILE A 62 3.69 5.36 12.56
C ILE A 62 3.80 5.93 11.15
N PRO A 63 3.46 5.13 10.13
CA PRO A 63 3.51 5.64 8.76
C PRO A 63 2.61 6.86 8.58
N ASN A 64 3.08 7.80 7.79
CA ASN A 64 2.26 8.97 7.49
C ASN A 64 1.34 8.63 6.32
N TRP A 65 0.21 8.03 6.64
CA TRP A 65 -0.74 7.59 5.64
C TRP A 65 -1.26 8.72 4.77
N ALA A 66 -1.45 9.89 5.37
CA ALA A 66 -1.95 11.04 4.62
C ALA A 66 -0.94 11.48 3.56
N GLU A 67 0.33 11.45 3.90
CA GLU A 67 1.37 11.84 2.97
C GLU A 67 1.50 10.84 1.84
N ILE A 68 1.35 9.56 2.15
CA ILE A 68 1.41 8.53 1.13
C ILE A 68 0.23 8.69 0.17
N GLU A 69 -0.95 8.94 0.71
CA GLU A 69 -2.12 9.15 -0.11
C GLU A 69 -1.95 10.36 -1.01
N ALA A 70 -1.38 11.44 -0.46
CA ALA A 70 -1.14 12.64 -1.25
C ALA A 70 -0.19 12.37 -2.40
N ALA A 71 0.83 11.55 -2.17
CA ALA A 71 1.77 11.21 -3.22
C ALA A 71 1.11 10.37 -4.31
N ILE A 72 0.24 9.45 -3.92
CA ILE A 72 -0.49 8.65 -4.88
C ILE A 72 -1.34 9.52 -5.77
N ARG A 73 -2.03 10.50 -5.19
CA ARG A 73 -2.83 11.41 -5.98
C ARG A 73 -1.98 12.28 -6.88
N ARG A 74 -0.86 12.72 -6.37
CA ARG A 74 -0.01 13.64 -7.10
C ARG A 74 0.65 13.00 -8.31
N TYR A 75 1.10 11.77 -8.15
CA TYR A 75 1.89 11.14 -9.21
C TYR A 75 1.18 10.05 -9.98
N LEU A 76 0.21 9.41 -9.41
CA LEU A 76 -0.46 8.29 -10.06
C LEU A 76 -1.86 8.63 -10.51
N LEU A 77 -2.65 9.22 -9.63
CA LEU A 77 -4.05 9.49 -9.92
C LEU A 77 -4.24 10.95 -10.30
N VAL A 78 -3.58 11.33 -11.38
CA VAL A 78 -3.64 12.71 -11.84
C VAL A 78 -4.96 12.98 -12.55
N SER A 79 -5.22 14.24 -12.86
CA SER A 79 -6.44 14.64 -13.55
C SER A 79 -6.53 13.94 -14.91
N PRO A 80 -7.74 13.57 -15.32
CA PRO A 80 -7.90 12.96 -16.64
C PRO A 80 -7.35 13.81 -17.77
N ASP A 81 -7.27 15.12 -17.56
CA ASP A 81 -6.68 16.00 -18.56
C ASP A 81 -5.20 15.72 -18.79
N GLU A 82 -4.56 15.10 -17.82
CA GLU A 82 -3.15 14.78 -17.94
C GLU A 82 -2.92 13.33 -18.32
N LEU A 83 -3.99 12.63 -18.71
CA LEU A 83 -3.90 11.24 -19.09
C LEU A 83 -4.34 11.09 -20.54
N VAL A 84 -3.60 10.31 -21.30
CA VAL A 84 -3.95 10.07 -22.69
C VAL A 84 -3.96 8.59 -23.01
N PRO A 85 -5.10 8.06 -23.49
CA PRO A 85 -5.16 6.64 -23.84
C PRO A 85 -4.41 6.39 -25.14
N LEU A 86 -3.58 5.38 -25.15
CA LEU A 86 -2.79 5.03 -26.32
C LEU A 86 -2.76 3.52 -26.50
N CYS A 87 -2.61 3.08 -27.73
CA CYS A 87 -2.40 1.67 -27.99
C CYS A 87 -0.98 1.31 -27.54
N PRO A 88 -0.71 0.01 -27.36
CA PRO A 88 0.62 -0.37 -26.85
C PRO A 88 1.78 0.14 -27.68
N GLU A 89 1.61 0.16 -29.00
CA GLU A 89 2.69 0.62 -29.86
C GLU A 89 2.96 2.11 -29.71
N CYS A 90 1.90 2.90 -29.71
CA CYS A 90 2.07 4.34 -29.52
C CYS A 90 2.55 4.67 -28.12
N HIS A 91 2.10 3.90 -27.15
CA HIS A 91 2.55 4.10 -25.78
C HIS A 91 4.05 3.83 -25.66
N ALA A 92 4.52 2.79 -26.34
CA ALA A 92 5.95 2.48 -26.30
C ALA A 92 6.77 3.61 -26.90
N LYS A 93 6.24 4.28 -27.93
CA LYS A 93 6.95 5.38 -28.55
C LYS A 93 7.17 6.55 -27.60
N GLN A 94 6.22 6.75 -26.68
CA GLN A 94 6.36 7.84 -25.73
C GLN A 94 7.55 7.60 -24.80
N HIS A 95 7.93 6.35 -24.61
CA HIS A 95 9.04 6.01 -23.74
C HIS A 95 10.33 5.77 -24.49
N GLU A 96 10.28 5.87 -25.83
CA GLU A 96 11.48 5.70 -26.64
C GLU A 96 12.30 6.94 -26.75
N THR A 97 11.72 8.06 -26.39
CA THR A 97 12.47 9.28 -26.50
C THR A 97 13.74 9.14 -25.71
N PRO A 98 14.75 9.84 -26.17
CA PRO A 98 16.05 9.73 -25.52
C PRO A 98 15.88 9.92 -24.06
N LYS A 99 16.18 8.89 -23.37
CA LYS A 99 16.04 9.02 -22.01
C LYS A 99 17.21 9.57 -21.48
N THR A 100 17.00 10.43 -20.68
CA THR A 100 18.11 10.93 -19.98
C THR A 100 18.22 10.11 -18.76
N ARG A 101 17.95 8.97 -18.77
CA ARG A 101 18.13 8.24 -17.56
C ARG A 101 19.41 7.53 -17.46
#